data_36b84e32a4d49793e55a98a231e817c0
#
_entry.id   36b84e32a4d49793e55a98a231e817c0
#
_cell.length_a   1.000
_cell.length_b   1.000
_cell.length_c   1.000
_cell.angle_alpha   90.00
_cell.angle_beta   90.00
_cell.angle_gamma   90.00
#
_symmetry.space_group_name_H-M   'P 1'
#
loop_
_entity.id
_entity.type
_entity.pdbx_description
1 polymer ?
#
loop_
_entity_poly.entity_id
_entity_poly.type
_entity_poly.pdbx_seq_one_letter_code
_entity_poly.pdbx_strand_id
1 'polypeptide(L)'
;CAAFYGHPEKKLKIVGVTGTNGKTTVTHMFYNILLEAGKKVGMLGTLGAKYASVTVAPSLTTPDPASLFSLLGDMVEKGIEIVVMEVSAHALALKKDCPICYDTAIFTNLSQDHLDFFGDMRTYGEAKKSLFSDGRCKVAILNADDPFSQELSCGEYKTYGLDSPADSFAIVEREELAGTRALLNLSDELCEVFVPLTGRHNVYNALAAATAAGRYGVGAVDIADGLRKTRVDGRLEWVGRTRGADIVVDFAHTPDGLEKSLTALRPYCDGKLVVLFGCGGNRDRGKRPLMGETAARFADYAVLTSDNPRYEEPLAIIKEIEKGYSAVSGEYTIVEERERATEYAVGLLGEGDILLVAGKGGEYEQEIMGIKYSYSDKTVIGNILGKLK
;
A
#
# COMPACT_ATOMS: atom_id res chain seq x y z
N CYS A 1 -1.17 -9.56 -26.98
CA CYS A 1 -1.51 -10.47 -25.86
C CYS A 1 -3.03 -10.70 -25.76
N ALA A 2 -3.88 -9.65 -25.65
CA ALA A 2 -5.31 -9.80 -25.46
C ALA A 2 -5.96 -10.75 -26.50
N ALA A 3 -5.70 -10.56 -27.78
CA ALA A 3 -6.24 -11.43 -28.84
C ALA A 3 -5.76 -12.88 -28.73
N PHE A 4 -4.52 -13.11 -28.32
CA PHE A 4 -3.95 -14.45 -28.13
C PHE A 4 -4.70 -15.23 -27.03
N TYR A 5 -5.09 -14.55 -25.94
CA TYR A 5 -5.85 -15.12 -24.83
C TYR A 5 -7.37 -14.98 -24.99
N GLY A 6 -7.87 -14.69 -26.20
CA GLY A 6 -9.31 -14.66 -26.48
C GLY A 6 -10.07 -13.49 -25.84
N HIS A 7 -9.40 -12.35 -25.68
CA HIS A 7 -9.96 -11.10 -25.14
C HIS A 7 -10.62 -11.27 -23.76
N PRO A 8 -9.90 -11.81 -22.74
CA PRO A 8 -10.48 -12.04 -21.41
C PRO A 8 -10.96 -10.75 -20.74
N GLU A 9 -10.34 -9.59 -21.07
CA GLU A 9 -10.73 -8.27 -20.57
C GLU A 9 -12.16 -7.85 -20.95
N LYS A 10 -12.73 -8.44 -21.99
CA LYS A 10 -14.12 -8.18 -22.41
C LYS A 10 -15.14 -9.04 -21.68
N LYS A 11 -14.69 -10.11 -21.00
CA LYS A 11 -15.53 -11.06 -20.28
C LYS A 11 -15.57 -10.80 -18.76
N LEU A 12 -14.73 -9.90 -18.28
CA LEU A 12 -14.55 -9.58 -16.86
C LEU A 12 -14.93 -8.12 -16.60
N LYS A 13 -15.50 -7.86 -15.42
CA LYS A 13 -15.58 -6.50 -14.88
C LYS A 13 -14.26 -6.21 -14.18
N ILE A 14 -13.44 -5.34 -14.75
CA ILE A 14 -12.12 -5.05 -14.20
C ILE A 14 -12.15 -3.73 -13.44
N VAL A 15 -11.70 -3.77 -12.18
CA VAL A 15 -11.55 -2.61 -11.29
C VAL A 15 -10.07 -2.29 -11.17
N GLY A 16 -9.69 -1.09 -11.59
CA GLY A 16 -8.31 -0.61 -11.50
C GLY A 16 -8.11 0.30 -10.30
N VAL A 17 -7.09 0.04 -9.47
CA VAL A 17 -6.74 0.88 -8.33
C VAL A 17 -5.40 1.55 -8.59
N THR A 18 -5.37 2.89 -8.65
CA THR A 18 -4.14 3.67 -8.81
C THR A 18 -3.99 4.74 -7.74
N GLY A 19 -2.79 5.26 -7.60
CA GLY A 19 -2.37 6.28 -6.65
C GLY A 19 -0.91 6.07 -6.25
N THR A 20 -0.36 6.92 -5.40
CA THR A 20 0.99 6.72 -4.86
C THR A 20 0.94 5.67 -3.75
N ASN A 21 0.16 5.88 -2.72
CA ASN A 21 -0.03 5.00 -1.58
C ASN A 21 -1.44 4.39 -1.55
N GLY A 22 -1.65 3.30 -0.80
CA GLY A 22 -2.96 2.70 -0.55
C GLY A 22 -3.45 1.68 -1.58
N LYS A 23 -2.87 1.56 -2.77
CA LYS A 23 -3.32 0.64 -3.83
C LYS A 23 -3.54 -0.79 -3.34
N THR A 24 -2.53 -1.39 -2.73
CA THR A 24 -2.59 -2.77 -2.21
C THR A 24 -3.67 -2.92 -1.17
N THR A 25 -3.77 -1.99 -0.23
CA THR A 25 -4.76 -2.04 0.85
C THR A 25 -6.18 -1.95 0.29
N VAL A 26 -6.44 -0.98 -0.60
CA VAL A 26 -7.76 -0.83 -1.26
C VAL A 26 -8.11 -2.09 -2.08
N THR A 27 -7.14 -2.64 -2.83
CA THR A 27 -7.35 -3.87 -3.61
C THR A 27 -7.74 -5.04 -2.71
N HIS A 28 -7.06 -5.24 -1.57
CA HIS A 28 -7.38 -6.29 -0.61
C HIS A 28 -8.73 -6.07 0.09
N MET A 29 -9.01 -4.84 0.51
CA MET A 29 -10.29 -4.49 1.13
C MET A 29 -11.46 -4.74 0.18
N PHE A 30 -11.36 -4.22 -1.04
CA PHE A 30 -12.39 -4.42 -2.05
C PHE A 30 -12.58 -5.91 -2.41
N TYR A 31 -11.49 -6.65 -2.57
CA TYR A 31 -11.54 -8.10 -2.81
C TYR A 31 -12.28 -8.83 -1.69
N ASN A 32 -11.96 -8.56 -0.42
CA ASN A 32 -12.60 -9.21 0.72
C ASN A 32 -14.08 -8.82 0.87
N ILE A 33 -14.42 -7.56 0.64
CA ILE A 33 -15.83 -7.10 0.61
C ILE A 33 -16.64 -7.90 -0.43
N LEU A 34 -16.11 -8.05 -1.64
CA LEU A 34 -16.80 -8.80 -2.69
C LEU A 34 -16.89 -10.31 -2.38
N LEU A 35 -15.87 -10.88 -1.74
CA LEU A 35 -15.92 -12.28 -1.28
C LEU A 35 -17.02 -12.50 -0.24
N GLU A 36 -17.15 -11.61 0.74
CA GLU A 36 -18.23 -11.70 1.75
C GLU A 36 -19.62 -11.60 1.10
N ALA A 37 -19.76 -10.73 0.10
CA ALA A 37 -20.98 -10.63 -0.69
C ALA A 37 -21.22 -11.82 -1.66
N GLY A 38 -20.43 -12.88 -1.57
CA GLY A 38 -20.57 -14.09 -2.41
C GLY A 38 -20.25 -13.88 -3.89
N LYS A 39 -19.51 -12.79 -4.25
CA LYS A 39 -19.15 -12.54 -5.65
C LYS A 39 -17.96 -13.40 -6.07
N LYS A 40 -17.93 -13.77 -7.33
CA LYS A 40 -16.78 -14.49 -7.94
C LYS A 40 -15.72 -13.48 -8.33
N VAL A 41 -14.83 -13.19 -7.41
CA VAL A 41 -13.81 -12.13 -7.54
C VAL A 41 -12.40 -12.69 -7.57
N GLY A 42 -11.53 -12.06 -8.37
CA GLY A 42 -10.09 -12.26 -8.38
C GLY A 42 -9.37 -10.94 -8.07
N MET A 43 -8.14 -11.03 -7.56
CA MET A 43 -7.28 -9.86 -7.38
C MET A 43 -5.88 -10.06 -7.95
N LEU A 44 -5.27 -8.95 -8.39
CA LEU A 44 -3.90 -8.87 -8.91
C LEU A 44 -3.19 -7.66 -8.28
N GLY A 45 -1.99 -7.83 -7.79
CA GLY A 45 -1.24 -6.70 -7.24
C GLY A 45 0.16 -7.04 -6.76
N THR A 46 0.71 -6.15 -5.96
CA THR A 46 2.07 -6.22 -5.41
C THR A 46 2.32 -7.51 -4.61
N LEU A 47 1.30 -8.04 -3.95
CA LEU A 47 1.38 -9.29 -3.19
C LEU A 47 1.00 -10.53 -4.02
N GLY A 48 0.98 -10.41 -5.35
CA GLY A 48 0.67 -11.49 -6.28
C GLY A 48 -0.78 -11.50 -6.75
N ALA A 49 -1.30 -12.68 -7.11
CA ALA A 49 -2.67 -12.86 -7.55
C ALA A 49 -3.41 -13.90 -6.70
N LYS A 50 -4.70 -13.64 -6.47
CA LYS A 50 -5.62 -14.57 -5.78
C LYS A 50 -6.94 -14.64 -6.53
N TYR A 51 -7.43 -15.85 -6.84
CA TYR A 51 -8.74 -16.08 -7.44
C TYR A 51 -9.15 -17.56 -7.28
N ALA A 52 -10.40 -17.82 -6.98
CA ALA A 52 -10.88 -19.15 -6.65
C ALA A 52 -9.96 -19.82 -5.60
N SER A 53 -9.36 -20.96 -5.90
CA SER A 53 -8.38 -21.66 -5.05
C SER A 53 -6.92 -21.41 -5.47
N VAL A 54 -6.68 -20.50 -6.42
CA VAL A 54 -5.34 -20.21 -6.96
C VAL A 54 -4.70 -19.04 -6.23
N THR A 55 -3.44 -19.22 -5.86
CA THR A 55 -2.54 -18.16 -5.38
C THR A 55 -1.30 -18.15 -6.26
N VAL A 56 -0.97 -17.01 -6.84
CA VAL A 56 0.20 -16.81 -7.68
C VAL A 56 1.18 -15.91 -6.93
N ALA A 57 2.44 -16.30 -6.91
CA ALA A 57 3.50 -15.54 -6.26
C ALA A 57 3.63 -14.11 -6.84
N PRO A 58 4.04 -13.13 -6.03
CA PRO A 58 4.24 -11.76 -6.48
C PRO A 58 5.33 -11.66 -7.55
N SER A 59 5.14 -10.73 -8.50
CA SER A 59 6.14 -10.40 -9.51
C SER A 59 6.29 -8.89 -9.64
N LEU A 60 5.43 -8.26 -10.40
CA LEU A 60 5.30 -6.81 -10.54
C LEU A 60 3.93 -6.38 -9.99
N THR A 61 3.84 -5.16 -9.45
CA THR A 61 2.56 -4.58 -9.00
C THR A 61 1.48 -4.70 -10.08
N THR A 62 1.82 -4.37 -11.32
CA THR A 62 1.00 -4.66 -12.51
C THR A 62 1.83 -5.56 -13.41
N PRO A 63 1.41 -6.79 -13.68
CA PRO A 63 2.18 -7.72 -14.50
C PRO A 63 2.45 -7.22 -15.91
N ASP A 64 3.46 -7.79 -16.57
CA ASP A 64 3.68 -7.53 -17.99
C ASP A 64 2.53 -8.09 -18.85
N PRO A 65 2.28 -7.54 -20.05
CA PRO A 65 1.09 -7.86 -20.84
C PRO A 65 0.86 -9.37 -21.05
N ALA A 66 1.91 -10.15 -21.30
CA ALA A 66 1.77 -11.60 -21.49
C ALA A 66 1.24 -12.28 -20.22
N SER A 67 1.83 -11.98 -19.07
CA SER A 67 1.40 -12.53 -17.79
C SER A 67 0.03 -12.01 -17.36
N LEU A 68 -0.24 -10.71 -17.57
CA LEU A 68 -1.54 -10.11 -17.24
C LEU A 68 -2.68 -10.78 -17.98
N PHE A 69 -2.61 -10.88 -19.30
CA PHE A 69 -3.70 -11.46 -20.10
C PHE A 69 -3.79 -12.98 -19.95
N SER A 70 -2.69 -13.68 -19.64
CA SER A 70 -2.70 -15.08 -19.24
C SER A 70 -3.49 -15.31 -17.94
N LEU A 71 -3.21 -14.48 -16.90
CA LEU A 71 -3.93 -14.56 -15.63
C LEU A 71 -5.42 -14.22 -15.79
N LEU A 72 -5.75 -13.18 -16.56
CA LEU A 72 -7.15 -12.84 -16.85
C LEU A 72 -7.85 -13.96 -17.61
N GLY A 73 -7.17 -14.65 -18.53
CA GLY A 73 -7.68 -15.82 -19.24
C GLY A 73 -8.01 -16.98 -18.30
N ASP A 74 -7.07 -17.34 -17.42
CA ASP A 74 -7.29 -18.39 -16.41
C ASP A 74 -8.44 -18.03 -15.44
N MET A 75 -8.54 -16.76 -15.04
CA MET A 75 -9.66 -16.27 -14.23
C MET A 75 -11.00 -16.46 -14.92
N VAL A 76 -11.11 -16.16 -16.23
CA VAL A 76 -12.34 -16.43 -17.01
C VAL A 76 -12.67 -17.91 -17.04
N GLU A 77 -11.68 -18.79 -17.26
CA GLU A 77 -11.87 -20.24 -17.27
C GLU A 77 -12.35 -20.78 -15.90
N LYS A 78 -11.90 -20.15 -14.81
CA LYS A 78 -12.34 -20.48 -13.43
C LYS A 78 -13.64 -19.80 -13.02
N GLY A 79 -14.31 -19.11 -13.94
CA GLY A 79 -15.61 -18.51 -13.72
C GLY A 79 -15.59 -17.25 -12.86
N ILE A 80 -14.45 -16.56 -12.75
CA ILE A 80 -14.38 -15.24 -12.12
C ILE A 80 -15.17 -14.25 -12.97
N GLU A 81 -15.87 -13.33 -12.32
CA GLU A 81 -16.70 -12.31 -12.94
C GLU A 81 -16.15 -10.90 -12.74
N ILE A 82 -15.50 -10.66 -11.60
CA ILE A 82 -14.95 -9.36 -11.21
C ILE A 82 -13.46 -9.53 -10.89
N VAL A 83 -12.62 -8.65 -11.40
CA VAL A 83 -11.18 -8.62 -11.07
C VAL A 83 -10.82 -7.24 -10.56
N VAL A 84 -10.24 -7.17 -9.37
CA VAL A 84 -9.61 -5.94 -8.88
C VAL A 84 -8.11 -6.03 -9.06
N MET A 85 -7.51 -4.97 -9.61
CA MET A 85 -6.07 -4.96 -9.85
C MET A 85 -5.42 -3.63 -9.51
N GLU A 86 -4.21 -3.72 -8.96
CA GLU A 86 -3.35 -2.56 -8.80
C GLU A 86 -2.84 -2.10 -10.17
N VAL A 87 -2.99 -0.81 -10.48
CA VAL A 87 -2.51 -0.20 -11.73
C VAL A 87 -1.43 0.82 -11.38
N SER A 88 -0.17 0.45 -11.61
CA SER A 88 0.98 1.32 -11.36
C SER A 88 1.12 2.39 -12.45
N ALA A 89 1.67 3.56 -12.09
CA ALA A 89 1.94 4.61 -13.05
C ALA A 89 2.89 4.14 -14.17
N HIS A 90 3.85 3.27 -13.86
CA HIS A 90 4.73 2.64 -14.87
C HIS A 90 3.93 1.81 -15.87
N ALA A 91 2.97 1.01 -15.40
CA ALA A 91 2.14 0.21 -16.29
C ALA A 91 1.30 1.08 -17.22
N LEU A 92 0.76 2.18 -16.71
CA LEU A 92 0.00 3.17 -17.49
C LEU A 92 0.89 3.86 -18.53
N ALA A 93 2.06 4.37 -18.13
CA ALA A 93 3.01 5.03 -19.03
C ALA A 93 3.49 4.09 -20.14
N LEU A 94 3.75 2.83 -19.81
CA LEU A 94 4.18 1.79 -20.74
C LEU A 94 3.02 1.07 -21.46
N LYS A 95 1.76 1.48 -21.20
CA LYS A 95 0.55 0.90 -21.79
C LYS A 95 0.44 -0.63 -21.65
N LYS A 96 0.94 -1.16 -20.52
CA LYS A 96 0.95 -2.61 -20.26
C LYS A 96 -0.44 -3.22 -20.11
N ASP A 97 -1.40 -2.42 -19.71
CA ASP A 97 -2.79 -2.77 -19.47
C ASP A 97 -3.71 -2.61 -20.69
N CYS A 98 -3.19 -2.09 -21.83
CA CYS A 98 -3.98 -1.96 -23.05
C CYS A 98 -4.30 -3.34 -23.67
N PRO A 99 -5.57 -3.62 -24.08
CA PRO A 99 -6.67 -2.67 -24.30
C PRO A 99 -7.76 -2.68 -23.19
N ILE A 100 -7.41 -2.86 -21.93
CA ILE A 100 -8.41 -2.91 -20.84
C ILE A 100 -9.20 -1.60 -20.78
N CYS A 101 -10.53 -1.70 -20.78
CA CYS A 101 -11.45 -0.67 -20.36
C CYS A 101 -11.98 -1.04 -18.97
N TYR A 102 -11.65 -0.24 -17.96
CA TYR A 102 -12.02 -0.53 -16.59
C TYR A 102 -13.51 -0.28 -16.32
N ASP A 103 -14.17 -1.22 -15.65
CA ASP A 103 -15.55 -1.01 -15.20
C ASP A 103 -15.62 0.05 -14.11
N THR A 104 -14.60 0.07 -13.24
CA THR A 104 -14.40 1.09 -12.21
C THR A 104 -12.91 1.40 -12.08
N ALA A 105 -12.54 2.68 -11.94
CA ALA A 105 -11.20 3.12 -11.62
C ALA A 105 -11.20 3.85 -10.28
N ILE A 106 -10.32 3.46 -9.37
CA ILE A 106 -10.20 4.05 -8.03
C ILE A 106 -8.90 4.84 -7.94
N PHE A 107 -8.99 6.11 -7.56
CA PHE A 107 -7.84 6.98 -7.27
C PHE A 107 -7.70 7.18 -5.77
N THR A 108 -6.52 6.87 -5.23
CA THR A 108 -6.25 7.01 -3.79
C THR A 108 -5.59 8.35 -3.43
N ASN A 109 -4.45 8.67 -4.02
CA ASN A 109 -3.70 9.92 -3.76
C ASN A 109 -2.55 10.10 -4.74
N LEU A 110 -1.99 11.33 -4.77
CA LEU A 110 -0.77 11.67 -5.49
C LEU A 110 0.24 12.35 -4.55
N SER A 111 1.37 11.72 -4.30
CA SER A 111 2.52 12.28 -3.58
C SER A 111 3.83 11.91 -4.28
N GLN A 112 4.96 12.49 -3.85
CA GLN A 112 6.24 12.28 -4.53
C GLN A 112 6.69 10.82 -4.47
N ASP A 113 6.86 10.22 -5.63
CA ASP A 113 7.52 8.93 -5.86
C ASP A 113 7.91 8.78 -7.33
N HIS A 114 8.84 7.86 -7.63
CA HIS A 114 9.20 7.45 -9.00
C HIS A 114 9.69 8.58 -9.91
N LEU A 115 10.26 9.67 -9.39
CA LEU A 115 10.80 10.76 -10.21
C LEU A 115 12.06 10.35 -10.98
N ASP A 116 12.71 9.25 -10.60
CA ASP A 116 13.77 8.59 -11.38
C ASP A 116 13.31 8.16 -12.77
N PHE A 117 12.04 7.77 -12.91
CA PHE A 117 11.44 7.35 -14.18
C PHE A 117 10.66 8.49 -14.86
N PHE A 118 9.88 9.26 -14.10
CA PHE A 118 8.98 10.27 -14.65
C PHE A 118 9.60 11.65 -14.79
N GLY A 119 10.74 11.93 -14.12
CA GLY A 119 11.42 13.21 -14.12
C GLY A 119 10.79 14.24 -13.20
N ASP A 120 9.47 14.43 -13.25
CA ASP A 120 8.74 15.39 -12.42
C ASP A 120 7.36 14.90 -11.99
N MET A 121 6.75 15.59 -11.01
CA MET A 121 5.41 15.27 -10.47
C MET A 121 4.30 15.40 -11.50
N ARG A 122 4.43 16.33 -12.47
CA ARG A 122 3.42 16.53 -13.51
C ARG A 122 3.36 15.31 -14.42
N THR A 123 4.49 14.84 -14.93
CA THR A 123 4.59 13.64 -15.78
C THR A 123 4.10 12.40 -15.03
N TYR A 124 4.43 12.28 -13.73
CA TYR A 124 3.93 11.21 -12.88
C TYR A 124 2.41 11.26 -12.70
N GLY A 125 1.84 12.44 -12.46
CA GLY A 125 0.40 12.65 -12.37
C GLY A 125 -0.31 12.34 -13.69
N GLU A 126 0.20 12.83 -14.82
CA GLU A 126 -0.38 12.56 -16.15
C GLU A 126 -0.42 11.06 -16.48
N ALA A 127 0.59 10.30 -16.05
CA ALA A 127 0.55 8.85 -16.21
C ALA A 127 -0.66 8.23 -15.47
N LYS A 128 -0.92 8.64 -14.22
CA LYS A 128 -2.10 8.17 -13.46
C LYS A 128 -3.42 8.67 -14.05
N LYS A 129 -3.46 9.93 -14.48
CA LYS A 129 -4.62 10.55 -15.12
C LYS A 129 -5.09 9.79 -16.34
N SER A 130 -4.17 9.15 -17.08
CA SER A 130 -4.52 8.36 -18.27
C SER A 130 -5.50 7.21 -17.99
N LEU A 131 -5.59 6.71 -16.75
CA LEU A 131 -6.57 5.70 -16.34
C LEU A 131 -8.01 6.24 -16.35
N PHE A 132 -8.16 7.54 -16.13
CA PHE A 132 -9.45 8.24 -15.99
C PHE A 132 -9.87 8.97 -17.27
N SER A 133 -9.06 8.93 -18.32
CA SER A 133 -9.40 9.55 -19.59
C SER A 133 -10.53 8.82 -20.30
N ASP A 134 -11.18 9.51 -21.25
CA ASP A 134 -12.35 9.03 -21.99
C ASP A 134 -12.13 7.63 -22.60
N GLY A 135 -13.08 6.74 -22.33
CA GLY A 135 -13.07 5.36 -22.81
C GLY A 135 -12.14 4.39 -22.04
N ARG A 136 -11.37 4.88 -21.05
CA ARG A 136 -10.50 4.02 -20.23
C ARG A 136 -11.19 3.46 -19.00
N CYS A 137 -12.10 4.21 -18.40
CA CYS A 137 -12.97 3.69 -17.34
C CYS A 137 -14.41 4.16 -17.55
N LYS A 138 -15.36 3.38 -17.03
CA LYS A 138 -16.78 3.73 -17.06
C LYS A 138 -17.14 4.66 -15.91
N VAL A 139 -16.65 4.35 -14.72
CA VAL A 139 -16.87 5.14 -13.50
C VAL A 139 -15.58 5.30 -12.71
N ALA A 140 -15.35 6.52 -12.22
CA ALA A 140 -14.25 6.84 -11.33
C ALA A 140 -14.72 6.93 -9.87
N ILE A 141 -13.86 6.48 -8.94
CA ILE A 141 -14.00 6.68 -7.50
C ILE A 141 -12.81 7.54 -7.07
N LEU A 142 -13.08 8.80 -6.69
CA LEU A 142 -12.08 9.84 -6.53
C LEU A 142 -11.99 10.30 -5.07
N ASN A 143 -10.76 10.47 -4.57
CA ASN A 143 -10.52 11.04 -3.25
C ASN A 143 -10.73 12.56 -3.27
N ALA A 144 -11.81 13.05 -2.66
CA ALA A 144 -12.14 14.48 -2.62
C ALA A 144 -11.11 15.32 -1.84
N ASP A 145 -10.35 14.69 -0.94
CA ASP A 145 -9.34 15.37 -0.12
C ASP A 145 -7.97 15.46 -0.80
N ASP A 146 -7.79 14.80 -1.96
CA ASP A 146 -6.57 14.94 -2.76
C ASP A 146 -6.79 15.96 -3.89
N PRO A 147 -6.02 17.06 -3.92
CA PRO A 147 -6.20 18.12 -4.93
C PRO A 147 -6.10 17.62 -6.37
N PHE A 148 -5.30 16.57 -6.62
CA PHE A 148 -5.14 16.02 -7.97
C PHE A 148 -6.43 15.38 -8.50
N SER A 149 -7.38 15.01 -7.64
CA SER A 149 -8.68 14.50 -8.06
C SER A 149 -9.45 15.47 -8.96
N GLN A 150 -9.25 16.78 -8.79
CA GLN A 150 -9.87 17.81 -9.62
C GLN A 150 -9.37 17.81 -11.07
N GLU A 151 -8.21 17.23 -11.32
CA GLU A 151 -7.65 17.08 -12.66
C GLU A 151 -8.10 15.81 -13.36
N LEU A 152 -8.73 14.87 -12.61
CA LEU A 152 -9.21 13.60 -13.14
C LEU A 152 -10.61 13.78 -13.72
N SER A 153 -10.80 13.36 -14.96
CA SER A 153 -12.08 13.43 -15.64
C SER A 153 -12.50 12.05 -16.13
N CYS A 154 -13.68 11.63 -15.71
CA CYS A 154 -14.38 10.45 -16.22
C CYS A 154 -15.85 10.87 -16.40
N GLY A 155 -16.57 10.27 -17.35
CA GLY A 155 -17.97 10.62 -17.61
C GLY A 155 -18.87 10.46 -16.41
N GLU A 156 -18.69 9.39 -15.63
CA GLU A 156 -19.40 9.15 -14.38
C GLU A 156 -18.37 8.99 -13.25
N TYR A 157 -18.60 9.65 -12.11
CA TYR A 157 -17.72 9.50 -10.94
C TYR A 157 -18.52 9.59 -9.64
N LYS A 158 -17.93 9.06 -8.58
CA LYS A 158 -18.29 9.28 -7.19
C LYS A 158 -17.05 9.70 -6.40
N THR A 159 -17.26 10.51 -5.40
CA THR A 159 -16.22 11.02 -4.51
C THR A 159 -16.28 10.35 -3.14
N TYR A 160 -15.14 10.25 -2.50
CA TYR A 160 -15.03 9.87 -1.09
C TYR A 160 -14.02 10.77 -0.38
N GLY A 161 -14.23 11.03 0.90
CA GLY A 161 -13.35 11.89 1.69
C GLY A 161 -13.67 11.87 3.18
N LEU A 162 -12.78 12.41 4.00
CA LEU A 162 -12.94 12.56 5.45
C LEU A 162 -13.03 14.04 5.86
N ASP A 163 -12.49 14.95 5.05
CA ASP A 163 -12.37 16.36 5.38
C ASP A 163 -13.18 17.24 4.42
N SER A 164 -13.28 16.86 3.16
CA SER A 164 -14.02 17.60 2.12
C SER A 164 -15.41 16.99 1.89
N PRO A 165 -16.39 17.79 1.45
CA PRO A 165 -17.68 17.26 1.01
C PRO A 165 -17.50 16.21 -0.09
N ALA A 166 -18.12 15.05 0.09
CA ALA A 166 -18.02 13.91 -0.83
C ALA A 166 -19.32 13.09 -0.81
N ASP A 167 -19.54 12.29 -1.88
CA ASP A 167 -20.69 11.36 -1.97
C ASP A 167 -20.65 10.27 -0.88
N SER A 168 -19.44 9.87 -0.47
CA SER A 168 -19.21 8.98 0.65
C SER A 168 -18.20 9.59 1.60
N PHE A 169 -18.48 9.53 2.89
CA PHE A 169 -17.60 10.06 3.94
C PHE A 169 -17.57 9.14 5.16
N ALA A 170 -16.63 9.37 6.06
CA ALA A 170 -16.55 8.60 7.30
C ALA A 170 -16.30 9.49 8.51
N ILE A 171 -16.83 9.05 9.65
CA ILE A 171 -16.52 9.58 10.99
C ILE A 171 -15.68 8.54 11.70
N VAL A 172 -14.45 8.90 12.06
CA VAL A 172 -13.58 8.05 12.88
C VAL A 172 -14.06 8.13 14.32
N GLU A 173 -14.52 7.02 14.88
CA GLU A 173 -15.03 6.96 16.23
C GLU A 173 -13.92 6.63 17.24
N ARG A 174 -13.07 5.66 16.89
CA ARG A 174 -11.98 5.20 17.76
C ARG A 174 -10.85 4.59 16.96
N GLU A 175 -9.65 5.07 17.21
CA GLU A 175 -8.42 4.48 16.71
C GLU A 175 -7.72 3.68 17.80
N GLU A 176 -7.28 2.47 17.47
CA GLU A 176 -6.51 1.57 18.34
C GLU A 176 -5.36 0.95 17.55
N LEU A 177 -4.33 0.45 18.22
CA LEU A 177 -3.23 -0.25 17.54
C LEU A 177 -3.71 -1.50 16.79
N ALA A 178 -4.80 -2.13 17.23
CA ALA A 178 -5.41 -3.29 16.58
C ALA A 178 -6.28 -2.92 15.36
N GLY A 179 -6.58 -1.63 15.17
CA GLY A 179 -7.43 -1.14 14.07
C GLY A 179 -8.27 0.06 14.42
N THR A 180 -9.10 0.50 13.49
CA THR A 180 -9.91 1.70 13.58
C THR A 180 -11.39 1.38 13.46
N ARG A 181 -12.21 1.92 14.38
CA ARG A 181 -13.68 1.93 14.30
C ARG A 181 -14.12 3.22 13.61
N ALA A 182 -14.99 3.09 12.65
CA ALA A 182 -15.54 4.23 11.92
C ALA A 182 -16.99 3.98 11.51
N LEU A 183 -17.74 5.07 11.39
CA LEU A 183 -19.05 5.08 10.76
C LEU A 183 -18.90 5.61 9.35
N LEU A 184 -19.14 4.78 8.35
CA LEU A 184 -19.16 5.16 6.94
C LEU A 184 -20.57 5.60 6.55
N ASN A 185 -20.68 6.71 5.81
CA ASN A 185 -21.87 7.05 5.05
C ASN A 185 -21.59 6.77 3.57
N LEU A 186 -22.34 5.86 2.99
CA LEU A 186 -22.17 5.39 1.61
C LEU A 186 -23.39 5.79 0.79
N SER A 187 -23.46 7.06 0.36
CA SER A 187 -24.62 7.61 -0.39
C SER A 187 -25.94 7.38 0.36
N ASP A 188 -26.01 7.86 1.60
CA ASP A 188 -27.17 7.81 2.53
C ASP A 188 -27.40 6.46 3.25
N GLU A 189 -26.56 5.44 3.05
CA GLU A 189 -26.53 4.22 3.86
C GLU A 189 -25.42 4.30 4.92
N LEU A 190 -25.77 4.14 6.19
CA LEU A 190 -24.79 4.13 7.28
C LEU A 190 -24.27 2.72 7.55
N CYS A 191 -22.96 2.61 7.70
CA CYS A 191 -22.27 1.36 7.92
C CYS A 191 -21.21 1.49 9.02
N GLU A 192 -21.45 0.88 10.18
CA GLU A 192 -20.44 0.77 11.23
C GLU A 192 -19.39 -0.27 10.81
N VAL A 193 -18.12 0.12 10.83
CA VAL A 193 -17.02 -0.74 10.41
C VAL A 193 -15.90 -0.83 11.44
N PHE A 194 -15.23 -1.96 11.48
CA PHE A 194 -13.94 -2.11 12.10
C PHE A 194 -12.92 -2.46 11.03
N VAL A 195 -11.99 -1.55 10.82
CA VAL A 195 -10.84 -1.72 9.91
C VAL A 195 -9.66 -2.22 10.75
N PRO A 196 -9.18 -3.47 10.59
CA PRO A 196 -8.11 -4.04 11.42
C PRO A 196 -6.72 -3.57 10.96
N LEU A 197 -6.62 -2.29 10.67
CA LEU A 197 -5.41 -1.56 10.30
C LEU A 197 -5.47 -0.19 10.98
N THR A 198 -4.37 0.19 11.61
CA THR A 198 -4.24 1.45 12.33
C THR A 198 -4.05 2.62 11.38
N GLY A 199 -4.57 3.78 11.78
CA GLY A 199 -4.32 5.05 11.14
C GLY A 199 -5.40 5.50 10.16
N ARG A 200 -5.64 6.81 10.20
CA ARG A 200 -6.66 7.51 9.41
C ARG A 200 -6.60 7.22 7.91
N HIS A 201 -5.37 7.04 7.36
CA HIS A 201 -5.19 6.69 5.95
C HIS A 201 -5.81 5.33 5.58
N ASN A 202 -5.95 4.39 6.53
CA ASN A 202 -6.64 3.13 6.29
C ASN A 202 -8.16 3.28 6.32
N VAL A 203 -8.70 4.31 6.97
CA VAL A 203 -10.12 4.70 6.83
C VAL A 203 -10.39 5.22 5.42
N TYR A 204 -9.50 6.05 4.84
CA TYR A 204 -9.57 6.44 3.42
C TYR A 204 -9.57 5.22 2.49
N ASN A 205 -8.68 4.26 2.73
CA ASN A 205 -8.61 3.03 1.94
C ASN A 205 -9.91 2.22 2.05
N ALA A 206 -10.46 2.10 3.26
CA ALA A 206 -11.73 1.40 3.50
C ALA A 206 -12.89 2.10 2.82
N LEU A 207 -12.95 3.43 2.91
CA LEU A 207 -14.00 4.24 2.30
C LEU A 207 -13.95 4.15 0.76
N ALA A 208 -12.75 4.20 0.16
CA ALA A 208 -12.57 3.99 -1.28
C ALA A 208 -13.09 2.63 -1.74
N ALA A 209 -12.73 1.57 -1.02
CA ALA A 209 -13.16 0.19 -1.32
C ALA A 209 -14.67 0.03 -1.14
N ALA A 210 -15.25 0.56 -0.06
CA ALA A 210 -16.68 0.50 0.24
C ALA A 210 -17.51 1.28 -0.78
N THR A 211 -17.10 2.50 -1.13
CA THR A 211 -17.76 3.31 -2.18
C THR A 211 -17.78 2.59 -3.51
N ALA A 212 -16.66 1.96 -3.89
CA ALA A 212 -16.60 1.16 -5.11
C ALA A 212 -17.50 -0.08 -5.04
N ALA A 213 -17.58 -0.77 -3.88
CA ALA A 213 -18.37 -1.99 -3.70
C ALA A 213 -19.88 -1.75 -3.85
N GLY A 214 -20.39 -0.59 -3.47
CA GLY A 214 -21.77 -0.20 -3.65
C GLY A 214 -22.25 -0.31 -5.12
N ARG A 215 -21.37 -0.05 -6.09
CA ARG A 215 -21.68 -0.24 -7.53
C ARG A 215 -21.97 -1.69 -7.92
N TYR A 216 -21.48 -2.66 -7.15
CA TYR A 216 -21.66 -4.09 -7.40
C TYR A 216 -22.80 -4.69 -6.59
N GLY A 217 -23.63 -3.82 -5.99
CA GLY A 217 -24.81 -4.22 -5.21
C GLY A 217 -24.43 -4.88 -3.89
N VAL A 218 -23.34 -4.45 -3.26
CA VAL A 218 -22.90 -4.94 -1.95
C VAL A 218 -23.47 -4.03 -0.87
N GLY A 219 -24.20 -4.62 0.10
CA GLY A 219 -24.81 -3.90 1.21
C GLY A 219 -23.85 -3.68 2.39
N ALA A 220 -24.26 -2.82 3.34
CA ALA A 220 -23.46 -2.41 4.49
C ALA A 220 -22.92 -3.59 5.32
N VAL A 221 -23.70 -4.66 5.49
CA VAL A 221 -23.28 -5.82 6.30
C VAL A 221 -22.08 -6.53 5.68
N ASP A 222 -22.13 -6.81 4.36
CA ASP A 222 -21.02 -7.47 3.66
C ASP A 222 -19.79 -6.58 3.58
N ILE A 223 -19.99 -5.24 3.47
CA ILE A 223 -18.92 -4.24 3.52
C ILE A 223 -18.22 -4.30 4.88
N ALA A 224 -18.98 -4.25 5.98
CA ALA A 224 -18.42 -4.30 7.32
C ALA A 224 -17.67 -5.61 7.60
N ASP A 225 -18.22 -6.74 7.18
CA ASP A 225 -17.62 -8.05 7.36
C ASP A 225 -16.37 -8.24 6.52
N GLY A 226 -16.37 -7.80 5.26
CA GLY A 226 -15.22 -7.85 4.38
C GLY A 226 -14.06 -6.97 4.88
N LEU A 227 -14.35 -5.77 5.35
CA LEU A 227 -13.35 -4.89 5.97
C LEU A 227 -12.78 -5.53 7.23
N ARG A 228 -13.62 -6.06 8.12
CA ARG A 228 -13.19 -6.70 9.39
C ARG A 228 -12.26 -7.89 9.16
N LYS A 229 -12.45 -8.65 8.09
CA LYS A 229 -11.64 -9.81 7.72
C LYS A 229 -10.38 -9.45 6.94
N THR A 230 -10.24 -8.20 6.52
CA THR A 230 -9.09 -7.78 5.72
C THR A 230 -7.80 -7.88 6.52
N ARG A 231 -6.81 -8.55 5.95
CA ARG A 231 -5.43 -8.56 6.41
C ARG A 231 -4.55 -8.25 5.20
N VAL A 232 -3.60 -7.36 5.38
CA VAL A 232 -2.69 -6.96 4.30
C VAL A 232 -1.27 -7.09 4.83
N ASP A 233 -0.55 -8.06 4.30
CA ASP A 233 0.81 -8.35 4.72
C ASP A 233 1.70 -7.11 4.60
N GLY A 234 2.38 -6.77 5.71
CA GLY A 234 3.32 -5.65 5.77
C GLY A 234 2.68 -4.27 5.57
N ARG A 235 1.45 -4.06 6.04
CA ARG A 235 0.78 -2.75 6.07
C ARG A 235 0.36 -2.42 7.49
N LEU A 236 1.20 -1.69 8.23
CA LEU A 236 1.08 -1.47 9.67
C LEU A 236 0.71 -2.77 10.42
N GLU A 237 1.37 -3.85 10.03
CA GLU A 237 1.11 -5.18 10.57
C GLU A 237 1.81 -5.35 11.92
N TRP A 238 1.05 -5.56 12.99
CA TRP A 238 1.61 -5.95 14.27
C TRP A 238 2.19 -7.37 14.18
N VAL A 239 3.47 -7.54 14.46
CA VAL A 239 4.18 -8.82 14.28
C VAL A 239 4.66 -9.44 15.58
N GLY A 240 4.61 -8.71 16.68
CA GLY A 240 4.97 -9.27 17.97
C GLY A 240 5.24 -8.25 19.06
N ARG A 241 5.55 -8.77 20.26
CA ARG A 241 5.84 -7.97 21.45
C ARG A 241 7.04 -8.54 22.20
N THR A 242 7.89 -7.65 22.72
CA THR A 242 9.02 -8.02 23.59
C THR A 242 9.25 -6.97 24.67
N ARG A 243 9.52 -7.34 25.91
CA ARG A 243 9.81 -6.46 27.05
C ARG A 243 8.77 -5.32 27.22
N GLY A 244 7.51 -5.56 26.87
CA GLY A 244 6.46 -4.54 26.92
C GLY A 244 6.39 -3.62 25.69
N ALA A 245 7.30 -3.77 24.72
CA ALA A 245 7.31 -3.00 23.48
C ALA A 245 6.60 -3.75 22.35
N ASP A 246 5.92 -3.02 21.46
CA ASP A 246 5.26 -3.57 20.27
C ASP A 246 6.13 -3.41 19.01
N ILE A 247 6.04 -4.37 18.10
CA ILE A 247 6.78 -4.36 16.83
C ILE A 247 5.80 -4.42 15.68
N VAL A 248 5.93 -3.46 14.75
CA VAL A 248 5.06 -3.27 13.59
C VAL A 248 5.90 -3.25 12.33
N VAL A 249 5.43 -3.92 11.28
CA VAL A 249 6.06 -3.95 9.95
C VAL A 249 5.20 -3.17 8.95
N ASP A 250 5.82 -2.33 8.13
CA ASP A 250 5.12 -1.55 7.11
C ASP A 250 5.90 -1.43 5.79
N PHE A 251 5.17 -1.28 4.70
CA PHE A 251 5.75 -1.04 3.38
C PHE A 251 6.08 0.43 3.10
N ALA A 252 5.93 1.32 4.05
CA ALA A 252 6.19 2.75 3.90
C ALA A 252 7.61 3.00 3.38
N HIS A 253 7.73 3.38 2.11
CA HIS A 253 8.96 3.61 1.37
C HIS A 253 8.98 4.98 0.66
N THR A 254 8.01 5.84 1.01
CA THR A 254 7.92 7.24 0.58
C THR A 254 7.88 8.15 1.80
N PRO A 255 8.28 9.43 1.70
CA PRO A 255 8.19 10.38 2.82
C PRO A 255 6.78 10.46 3.40
N ASP A 256 5.76 10.65 2.55
CA ASP A 256 4.35 10.69 2.93
C ASP A 256 3.87 9.38 3.60
N GLY A 257 4.28 8.22 3.05
CA GLY A 257 3.94 6.92 3.65
C GLY A 257 4.57 6.75 5.03
N LEU A 258 5.84 7.12 5.19
CA LEU A 258 6.56 7.02 6.46
C LEU A 258 5.96 7.97 7.52
N GLU A 259 5.66 9.21 7.15
CA GLU A 259 4.97 10.18 8.02
C GLU A 259 3.64 9.62 8.52
N LYS A 260 2.80 9.12 7.61
CA LYS A 260 1.49 8.53 7.96
C LYS A 260 1.63 7.34 8.91
N SER A 261 2.60 6.46 8.67
CA SER A 261 2.81 5.29 9.53
C SER A 261 3.30 5.70 10.92
N LEU A 262 4.26 6.61 11.03
CA LEU A 262 4.76 7.10 12.31
C LEU A 262 3.69 7.88 13.08
N THR A 263 2.95 8.76 12.40
CA THR A 263 1.85 9.52 13.01
C THR A 263 0.74 8.58 13.51
N ALA A 264 0.43 7.53 12.75
CA ALA A 264 -0.59 6.54 13.16
C ALA A 264 -0.18 5.74 14.40
N LEU A 265 1.12 5.50 14.62
CA LEU A 265 1.63 4.73 15.76
C LEU A 265 1.87 5.59 17.00
N ARG A 266 2.18 6.88 16.82
CA ARG A 266 2.54 7.78 17.94
C ARG A 266 1.52 7.79 19.09
N PRO A 267 0.19 7.82 18.88
CA PRO A 267 -0.79 7.83 19.98
C PRO A 267 -0.77 6.58 20.89
N TYR A 268 -0.14 5.50 20.43
CA TYR A 268 -0.08 4.21 21.14
C TYR A 268 1.31 3.95 21.75
N CYS A 269 2.22 4.89 21.60
CA CYS A 269 3.60 4.79 22.05
C CYS A 269 3.78 5.59 23.33
N ASP A 270 3.78 4.92 24.48
CA ASP A 270 4.02 5.54 25.78
C ASP A 270 5.52 5.79 26.04
N GLY A 271 6.39 5.04 25.34
CA GLY A 271 7.83 5.15 25.38
C GLY A 271 8.41 5.82 24.14
N LYS A 272 9.48 5.24 23.57
CA LYS A 272 10.13 5.70 22.34
C LYS A 272 9.51 5.08 21.10
N LEU A 273 9.18 5.89 20.12
CA LEU A 273 8.86 5.44 18.76
C LEU A 273 10.15 5.30 17.97
N VAL A 274 10.57 4.06 17.77
CA VAL A 274 11.78 3.71 17.03
C VAL A 274 11.42 3.35 15.60
N VAL A 275 12.17 3.86 14.62
CA VAL A 275 11.99 3.49 13.23
C VAL A 275 13.24 2.83 12.65
N LEU A 276 13.07 1.70 11.97
CA LEU A 276 14.10 1.05 11.18
C LEU A 276 13.71 1.10 9.72
N PHE A 277 14.54 1.72 8.87
CA PHE A 277 14.26 1.78 7.44
C PHE A 277 15.50 2.00 6.59
N GLY A 278 15.36 1.76 5.31
CA GLY A 278 16.30 2.07 4.25
C GLY A 278 15.57 2.56 3.00
N CYS A 279 16.35 2.84 1.95
CA CYS A 279 15.81 3.20 0.63
C CYS A 279 16.34 2.28 -0.45
N GLY A 280 15.55 2.06 -1.50
CA GLY A 280 15.96 1.27 -2.65
C GLY A 280 17.01 1.97 -3.51
N GLY A 281 17.99 1.20 -3.98
CA GLY A 281 18.93 1.61 -5.02
C GLY A 281 18.29 1.61 -6.40
N ASN A 282 18.87 2.36 -7.36
CA ASN A 282 18.33 2.53 -8.71
C ASN A 282 16.85 2.97 -8.70
N ARG A 283 16.54 3.90 -7.80
CA ARG A 283 15.22 4.52 -7.61
C ARG A 283 15.40 6.01 -7.37
N ASP A 284 14.27 6.73 -7.18
CA ASP A 284 14.28 8.17 -6.87
C ASP A 284 15.22 8.49 -5.70
N ARG A 285 16.35 9.12 -6.02
CA ARG A 285 17.35 9.54 -5.02
C ARG A 285 16.88 10.76 -4.23
N GLY A 286 16.04 11.61 -4.87
CA GLY A 286 15.53 12.83 -4.24
C GLY A 286 14.70 12.58 -2.98
N LYS A 287 14.04 11.43 -2.91
CA LYS A 287 13.26 11.06 -1.73
C LYS A 287 14.09 10.61 -0.52
N ARG A 288 15.37 10.19 -0.71
CA ARG A 288 16.22 9.66 0.38
C ARG A 288 16.43 10.65 1.53
N PRO A 289 16.89 11.89 1.26
CA PRO A 289 16.99 12.89 2.34
C PRO A 289 15.63 13.25 2.93
N LEU A 290 14.55 13.30 2.12
CA LEU A 290 13.20 13.56 2.63
C LEU A 290 12.71 12.45 3.57
N MET A 291 13.03 11.19 3.29
CA MET A 291 12.76 10.06 4.20
C MET A 291 13.50 10.22 5.52
N GLY A 292 14.79 10.65 5.47
CA GLY A 292 15.59 10.95 6.65
C GLY A 292 14.99 12.08 7.49
N GLU A 293 14.62 13.19 6.86
CA GLU A 293 13.96 14.33 7.50
C GLU A 293 12.63 13.92 8.15
N THR A 294 11.80 13.15 7.45
CA THR A 294 10.53 12.64 7.97
C THR A 294 10.75 11.76 9.20
N ALA A 295 11.69 10.82 9.15
CA ALA A 295 12.03 10.00 10.31
C ALA A 295 12.47 10.83 11.51
N ALA A 296 13.34 11.83 11.30
CA ALA A 296 13.83 12.71 12.36
C ALA A 296 12.74 13.59 13.01
N ARG A 297 11.69 13.92 12.26
CA ARG A 297 10.56 14.73 12.77
C ARG A 297 9.53 13.92 13.56
N PHE A 298 9.31 12.66 13.20
CA PHE A 298 8.17 11.88 13.68
C PHE A 298 8.57 10.68 14.56
N ALA A 299 9.83 10.25 14.56
CA ALA A 299 10.35 9.21 15.46
C ALA A 299 11.32 9.79 16.50
N ASP A 300 11.47 9.09 17.62
CA ASP A 300 12.42 9.47 18.68
C ASP A 300 13.82 8.91 18.41
N TYR A 301 13.90 7.81 17.65
CA TYR A 301 15.15 7.15 17.30
C TYR A 301 15.06 6.47 15.96
N ALA A 302 16.11 6.51 15.17
CA ALA A 302 16.18 5.82 13.89
C ALA A 302 17.34 4.83 13.79
N VAL A 303 17.06 3.67 13.17
CA VAL A 303 18.08 2.74 12.71
C VAL A 303 18.08 2.77 11.19
N LEU A 304 19.11 3.40 10.61
CA LEU A 304 19.27 3.54 9.18
C LEU A 304 20.00 2.31 8.63
N THR A 305 19.39 1.64 7.64
CA THR A 305 19.88 0.35 7.14
C THR A 305 19.69 0.20 5.63
N SER A 306 20.15 -0.91 5.08
CA SER A 306 19.92 -1.29 3.69
C SER A 306 18.46 -1.75 3.48
N ASP A 307 17.94 -1.47 2.29
CA ASP A 307 16.69 -2.03 1.77
C ASP A 307 17.01 -2.99 0.60
N ASN A 308 16.68 -2.67 -0.62
CA ASN A 308 17.10 -3.33 -1.85
C ASN A 308 18.16 -2.45 -2.55
N PRO A 309 19.46 -2.58 -2.25
CA PRO A 309 20.48 -1.67 -2.80
C PRO A 309 20.65 -1.82 -4.31
N ARG A 310 20.24 -2.94 -4.88
CA ARG A 310 20.38 -3.28 -6.30
C ARG A 310 21.83 -3.13 -6.76
N TYR A 311 22.12 -2.18 -7.65
CA TYR A 311 23.47 -1.94 -8.19
C TYR A 311 24.18 -0.75 -7.52
N GLU A 312 23.60 -0.14 -6.48
CA GLU A 312 24.23 0.93 -5.72
C GLU A 312 24.89 0.39 -4.44
N GLU A 313 25.93 1.09 -3.98
CA GLU A 313 26.60 0.79 -2.71
C GLU A 313 25.65 1.10 -1.54
N PRO A 314 25.35 0.15 -0.64
CA PRO A 314 24.39 0.34 0.45
C PRO A 314 24.69 1.54 1.35
N LEU A 315 25.95 1.71 1.76
CA LEU A 315 26.36 2.84 2.61
C LEU A 315 26.18 4.19 1.90
N ALA A 316 26.33 4.25 0.57
CA ALA A 316 26.09 5.49 -0.17
C ALA A 316 24.62 5.91 -0.10
N ILE A 317 23.69 4.95 -0.20
CA ILE A 317 22.26 5.20 -0.04
C ILE A 317 21.95 5.67 1.38
N ILE A 318 22.49 4.96 2.40
CA ILE A 318 22.27 5.31 3.82
C ILE A 318 22.78 6.73 4.12
N LYS A 319 23.94 7.14 3.56
CA LYS A 319 24.46 8.50 3.73
C LYS A 319 23.58 9.58 3.11
N GLU A 320 22.84 9.28 2.05
CA GLU A 320 21.86 10.23 1.49
C GLU A 320 20.65 10.38 2.42
N ILE A 321 20.20 9.31 3.08
CA ILE A 321 19.17 9.36 4.12
C ILE A 321 19.67 10.13 5.34
N GLU A 322 20.90 9.84 5.80
CA GLU A 322 21.56 10.49 6.94
C GLU A 322 21.60 11.99 6.80
N LYS A 323 21.89 12.52 5.59
CA LYS A 323 21.91 13.97 5.33
C LYS A 323 20.60 14.66 5.71
N GLY A 324 19.47 14.05 5.36
CA GLY A 324 18.14 14.58 5.70
C GLY A 324 17.85 14.46 7.19
N TYR A 325 18.20 13.32 7.80
CA TYR A 325 18.00 13.07 9.22
C TYR A 325 18.79 14.07 10.08
N SER A 326 20.09 14.22 9.81
CA SER A 326 21.00 15.10 10.57
C SER A 326 20.69 16.60 10.42
N ALA A 327 19.95 16.99 9.36
CA ALA A 327 19.55 18.38 9.17
C ALA A 327 18.45 18.85 10.14
N VAL A 328 17.69 17.90 10.72
CA VAL A 328 16.60 18.20 11.67
C VAL A 328 17.07 18.12 13.12
N SER A 329 17.87 17.17 13.47
CA SER A 329 18.34 16.69 14.76
C SER A 329 17.63 15.39 15.17
N GLY A 330 18.30 14.54 15.89
CA GLY A 330 17.72 13.29 16.40
C GLY A 330 18.84 12.28 16.68
N GLU A 331 18.49 11.28 17.46
CA GLU A 331 19.39 10.16 17.73
C GLU A 331 19.19 9.07 16.69
N TYR A 332 20.25 8.57 16.09
CA TYR A 332 20.20 7.48 15.12
C TYR A 332 21.46 6.60 15.21
N THR A 333 21.33 5.42 14.65
CA THR A 333 22.45 4.51 14.41
C THR A 333 22.39 4.00 12.97
N ILE A 334 23.56 3.80 12.37
CA ILE A 334 23.69 3.17 11.06
C ILE A 334 24.14 1.72 11.27
N VAL A 335 23.33 0.77 10.76
CA VAL A 335 23.69 -0.66 10.68
C VAL A 335 23.38 -1.11 9.27
N GLU A 336 24.39 -1.34 8.45
CA GLU A 336 24.22 -1.61 7.01
C GLU A 336 23.38 -2.85 6.75
N GLU A 337 23.72 -3.98 7.38
CA GLU A 337 23.03 -5.24 7.21
C GLU A 337 21.68 -5.23 7.91
N ARG A 338 20.59 -5.38 7.16
CA ARG A 338 19.22 -5.19 7.66
C ARG A 338 18.83 -6.21 8.75
N GLU A 339 19.31 -7.45 8.69
CA GLU A 339 19.05 -8.46 9.73
C GLU A 339 19.67 -8.02 11.06
N ARG A 340 20.94 -7.60 11.04
CA ARG A 340 21.62 -7.07 12.23
C ARG A 340 21.02 -5.76 12.72
N ALA A 341 20.57 -4.91 11.79
CA ALA A 341 19.86 -3.67 12.13
C ALA A 341 18.57 -4.00 12.90
N THR A 342 17.83 -5.01 12.46
CA THR A 342 16.61 -5.47 13.14
C THR A 342 16.92 -6.07 14.52
N GLU A 343 17.95 -6.90 14.64
CA GLU A 343 18.41 -7.42 15.94
C GLU A 343 18.80 -6.30 16.91
N TYR A 344 19.56 -5.31 16.42
CA TYR A 344 19.94 -4.13 17.18
C TYR A 344 18.74 -3.32 17.63
N ALA A 345 17.81 -2.99 16.71
CA ALA A 345 16.61 -2.23 17.01
C ALA A 345 15.71 -2.92 18.06
N VAL A 346 15.49 -4.25 17.90
CA VAL A 346 14.72 -5.03 18.90
C VAL A 346 15.44 -5.06 20.26
N GLY A 347 16.77 -5.08 20.26
CA GLY A 347 17.59 -5.03 21.48
C GLY A 347 17.48 -3.74 22.26
N LEU A 348 17.14 -2.61 21.60
CA LEU A 348 17.00 -1.29 22.23
C LEU A 348 15.67 -1.12 22.98
N LEU A 349 14.66 -1.94 22.64
CA LEU A 349 13.28 -1.71 23.10
C LEU A 349 13.10 -1.93 24.59
N GLY A 350 12.37 -1.03 25.22
CA GLY A 350 11.88 -1.07 26.57
C GLY A 350 10.35 -1.05 26.64
N GLU A 351 9.81 -1.00 27.86
CA GLU A 351 8.36 -0.97 28.10
C GLU A 351 7.72 0.30 27.48
N GLY A 352 6.61 0.12 26.78
CA GLY A 352 5.88 1.20 26.12
C GLY A 352 6.45 1.66 24.80
N ASP A 353 7.60 1.12 24.36
CA ASP A 353 8.19 1.46 23.05
C ASP A 353 7.41 0.82 21.90
N ILE A 354 7.48 1.46 20.74
CA ILE A 354 7.04 0.87 19.48
C ILE A 354 8.19 0.91 18.47
N LEU A 355 8.49 -0.25 17.85
CA LEU A 355 9.40 -0.34 16.71
C LEU A 355 8.59 -0.44 15.41
N LEU A 356 8.77 0.53 14.52
CA LEU A 356 8.31 0.45 13.14
C LEU A 356 9.46 -0.03 12.25
N VAL A 357 9.31 -1.21 11.64
CA VAL A 357 10.24 -1.71 10.59
C VAL A 357 9.62 -1.40 9.23
N ALA A 358 10.16 -0.38 8.55
CA ALA A 358 9.57 0.19 7.35
C ALA A 358 10.38 -0.10 6.06
N GLY A 359 9.71 -0.02 4.92
CA GLY A 359 10.27 -0.13 3.57
C GLY A 359 9.86 -1.40 2.85
N LYS A 360 10.10 -2.56 3.42
CA LYS A 360 9.88 -3.86 2.76
C LYS A 360 8.49 -4.45 3.00
N GLY A 361 7.87 -4.18 4.14
CA GLY A 361 6.54 -4.69 4.46
C GLY A 361 6.43 -6.21 4.26
N GLY A 362 5.58 -6.63 3.33
CA GLY A 362 5.36 -8.04 2.99
C GLY A 362 6.32 -8.63 1.94
N GLU A 363 7.43 -7.97 1.61
CA GLU A 363 8.42 -8.53 0.68
C GLU A 363 9.13 -9.75 1.27
N TYR A 364 9.44 -10.72 0.41
CA TYR A 364 10.16 -11.96 0.76
C TYR A 364 11.56 -12.04 0.15
N GLU A 365 12.04 -10.96 -0.44
CA GLU A 365 13.32 -10.93 -1.14
C GLU A 365 14.08 -9.63 -0.81
N GLN A 366 15.42 -9.71 -0.86
CA GLN A 366 16.32 -8.56 -0.92
C GLN A 366 17.17 -8.66 -2.18
N GLU A 367 17.17 -7.61 -3.00
CA GLU A 367 17.91 -7.55 -4.25
C GLU A 367 19.25 -6.83 -4.06
N ILE A 368 20.37 -7.55 -4.27
CA ILE A 368 21.74 -7.04 -4.19
C ILE A 368 22.48 -7.44 -5.47
N MET A 369 23.03 -6.48 -6.20
CA MET A 369 23.75 -6.68 -7.48
C MET A 369 22.98 -7.55 -8.48
N GLY A 370 21.66 -7.37 -8.56
CA GLY A 370 20.77 -8.11 -9.45
C GLY A 370 20.44 -9.53 -8.99
N ILE A 371 20.98 -9.97 -7.85
CA ILE A 371 20.67 -11.27 -7.26
C ILE A 371 19.61 -11.08 -6.17
N LYS A 372 18.57 -11.90 -6.19
CA LYS A 372 17.51 -11.92 -5.20
C LYS A 372 17.81 -12.95 -4.12
N TYR A 373 17.95 -12.49 -2.90
CA TYR A 373 18.14 -13.32 -1.72
C TYR A 373 16.82 -13.43 -0.97
N SER A 374 16.50 -14.62 -0.46
CA SER A 374 15.33 -14.80 0.40
C SER A 374 15.51 -13.99 1.69
N TYR A 375 14.61 -13.07 1.96
CA TYR A 375 14.62 -12.19 3.12
C TYR A 375 13.20 -11.74 3.46
N SER A 376 12.86 -11.70 4.74
CA SER A 376 11.59 -11.13 5.21
C SER A 376 11.77 -10.54 6.60
N ASP A 377 11.40 -9.28 6.78
CA ASP A 377 11.41 -8.60 8.08
C ASP A 377 10.61 -9.40 9.12
N LYS A 378 9.44 -9.94 8.75
CA LYS A 378 8.60 -10.74 9.66
C LYS A 378 9.30 -12.01 10.12
N THR A 379 10.00 -12.71 9.21
CA THR A 379 10.74 -13.93 9.55
C THR A 379 11.90 -13.61 10.48
N VAL A 380 12.66 -12.56 10.21
CA VAL A 380 13.78 -12.11 11.06
C VAL A 380 13.28 -11.76 12.46
N ILE A 381 12.23 -10.94 12.56
CA ILE A 381 11.63 -10.56 13.86
C ILE A 381 11.14 -11.81 14.60
N GLY A 382 10.43 -12.71 13.91
CA GLY A 382 9.95 -13.95 14.52
C GLY A 382 11.08 -14.81 15.10
N ASN A 383 12.21 -14.94 14.38
CA ASN A 383 13.40 -15.65 14.84
C ASN A 383 14.04 -14.98 16.07
N ILE A 384 14.12 -13.63 16.08
CA ILE A 384 14.66 -12.87 17.21
C ILE A 384 13.77 -13.09 18.45
N LEU A 385 12.46 -12.92 18.31
CA LEU A 385 11.50 -13.11 19.39
C LEU A 385 11.49 -14.53 19.91
N GLY A 386 11.71 -15.53 19.06
CA GLY A 386 11.85 -16.95 19.44
C GLY A 386 13.09 -17.22 20.30
N LYS A 387 14.19 -16.49 20.10
CA LYS A 387 15.42 -16.58 20.90
C LYS A 387 15.33 -15.86 22.26
N LEU A 388 14.39 -14.91 22.40
CA LEU A 388 14.22 -14.11 23.63
C LEU A 388 13.22 -14.73 24.63
N LYS A 389 12.48 -15.76 24.21
CA LYS A 389 11.60 -16.58 25.07
C LYS A 389 12.40 -17.67 25.77
#